data_09b3c8ae3339a7879a04473d6c0d4698
#
_entry.id   09b3c8ae3339a7879a04473d6c0d4698
#
_cell.length_a   1.000
_cell.length_b   1.000
_cell.length_c   1.000
_cell.angle_alpha   90.00
_cell.angle_beta   90.00
_cell.angle_gamma   90.00
#
_symmetry.space_group_name_H-M   'P 1'
#
loop_
_entity.id
_entity.type
_entity.pdbx_description
1 polymer ?
#
loop_
_entity_poly.entity_id
_entity_poly.type
_entity_poly.pdbx_seq_one_letter_code
_entity_poly.pdbx_strand_id
1 'polypeptide(L)' 'MQTIIKNPIGNKIKAARKNLGLTQDQVSARLQTEGCDISRGTLAKIEIGIRKLKASEVSAFVKVLNLDYKDFLEQ' A
#
# COMPACT_ATOMS: atom_id res chain seq x y z
N MET A 1 -22.31 -7.25 0.90
CA MET A 1 -21.50 -6.80 2.03
C MET A 1 -20.32 -6.00 1.51
N GLN A 2 -20.07 -4.83 2.06
CA GLN A 2 -18.98 -3.98 1.59
C GLN A 2 -17.67 -4.41 2.23
N THR A 3 -16.62 -4.39 1.41
CA THR A 3 -15.27 -4.58 1.90
C THR A 3 -14.75 -3.25 2.45
N ILE A 4 -14.35 -3.22 3.70
CA ILE A 4 -13.83 -2.01 4.34
C ILE A 4 -12.32 -2.11 4.46
N ILE A 5 -11.63 -1.13 3.89
CA ILE A 5 -10.19 -1.02 4.02
C ILE A 5 -9.86 -0.44 5.38
N LYS A 6 -8.90 -1.07 6.05
CA LYS A 6 -8.46 -0.66 7.38
C LYS A 6 -7.57 0.58 7.27
N ASN A 7 -8.20 1.75 7.27
CA ASN A 7 -7.46 3.02 7.20
C ASN A 7 -7.42 3.70 8.57
N PRO A 8 -6.32 4.36 8.92
CA PRO A 8 -5.10 4.44 8.14
C PRO A 8 -4.29 3.14 8.19
N ILE A 9 -3.78 2.72 7.06
CA ILE A 9 -2.97 1.50 6.95
C ILE A 9 -1.49 1.82 6.67
N GLY A 10 -1.16 3.11 6.66
CA GLY A 10 0.16 3.57 6.24
C GLY A 10 1.31 2.98 7.04
N ASN A 11 1.14 2.83 8.36
CA ASN A 11 2.20 2.27 9.20
C ASN A 11 2.55 0.84 8.80
N LYS A 12 1.54 0.05 8.47
CA LYS A 12 1.74 -1.33 8.04
C LYS A 12 2.44 -1.40 6.68
N ILE A 13 2.03 -0.53 5.77
CA ILE A 13 2.66 -0.41 4.45
C ILE A 13 4.13 -0.02 4.60
N LYS A 14 4.41 0.99 5.40
CA LYS A 14 5.77 1.45 5.66
C LYS A 14 6.63 0.35 6.27
N ALA A 15 6.10 -0.36 7.26
CA ALA A 15 6.83 -1.44 7.91
C ALA A 15 7.14 -2.57 6.91
N ALA A 16 6.16 -2.95 6.09
CA ALA A 16 6.36 -3.98 5.08
C ALA A 16 7.42 -3.58 4.06
N ARG A 17 7.36 -2.32 3.61
CA ARG A 17 8.36 -1.78 2.69
C ARG A 17 9.76 -1.86 3.28
N LYS A 18 9.92 -1.42 4.52
CA LYS A 18 11.23 -1.43 5.19
C LYS A 18 11.73 -2.85 5.43
N ASN A 19 10.83 -3.77 5.76
CA ASN A 19 11.20 -5.17 5.95
C ASN A 19 11.76 -5.79 4.66
N LEU A 20 11.30 -5.31 3.51
CA LEU A 20 11.81 -5.77 2.21
C LEU A 20 13.06 -5.00 1.76
N GLY A 21 13.50 -4.02 2.54
CA GLY A 21 14.67 -3.20 2.20
C GLY A 21 14.43 -2.27 1.02
N LEU A 22 13.19 -1.86 0.78
CA LEU A 22 12.82 -1.05 -0.39
C LEU A 22 12.66 0.41 -0.03
N THR A 23 13.08 1.28 -0.94
CA THR A 23 12.79 2.72 -0.85
C THR A 23 11.38 3.00 -1.34
N GLN A 24 10.86 4.20 -1.04
CA GLN A 24 9.57 4.64 -1.57
C GLN A 24 9.59 4.68 -3.09
N ASP A 25 10.67 5.12 -3.70
CA ASP A 25 10.81 5.14 -5.17
C ASP A 25 10.71 3.73 -5.76
N GLN A 26 11.35 2.75 -5.13
CA GLN A 26 11.32 1.38 -5.61
C GLN A 26 9.93 0.79 -5.51
N VAL A 27 9.22 1.03 -4.42
CA VAL A 27 7.85 0.54 -4.27
C VAL A 27 6.93 1.21 -5.28
N SER A 28 7.04 2.53 -5.45
CA SER A 28 6.26 3.26 -6.44
C SER A 28 6.47 2.68 -7.84
N ALA A 29 7.72 2.42 -8.23
CA ALA A 29 8.02 1.83 -9.54
C ALA A 29 7.38 0.46 -9.70
N ARG A 30 7.42 -0.37 -8.68
CA ARG A 30 6.82 -1.71 -8.71
C ARG A 30 5.31 -1.65 -8.78
N LEU A 31 4.69 -0.72 -8.04
CA LEU A 31 3.24 -0.50 -8.12
C LEU A 31 2.81 -0.13 -9.53
N GLN A 32 3.56 0.75 -10.17
CA GLN A 32 3.26 1.18 -11.54
C GLN A 32 3.37 0.02 -12.52
N THR A 33 4.35 -0.85 -12.33
CA THR A 33 4.49 -2.07 -13.13
C THR A 33 3.27 -2.98 -12.99
N GLU A 34 2.62 -2.96 -11.82
CA GLU A 34 1.40 -3.71 -11.56
C GLU A 34 0.14 -2.98 -12.02
N GLY A 35 0.29 -1.86 -12.70
CA GLY A 35 -0.85 -1.08 -13.18
C GLY A 35 -1.45 -0.14 -12.14
N CYS A 36 -0.79 0.03 -11.00
CA CYS A 36 -1.25 0.90 -9.92
C CYS A 36 -0.45 2.20 -9.95
N ASP A 37 -1.06 3.27 -10.43
CA ASP A 37 -0.38 4.55 -10.66
C ASP A 37 -0.23 5.35 -9.37
N ILE A 38 0.65 4.88 -8.50
CA ILE A 38 0.98 5.55 -7.24
C ILE A 38 2.39 6.12 -7.35
N SER A 39 2.50 7.44 -7.35
CA SER A 39 3.79 8.12 -7.34
C SER A 39 4.45 8.01 -5.96
N ARG A 40 5.75 8.32 -5.91
CA ARG A 40 6.47 8.36 -4.63
C ARG A 40 5.81 9.32 -3.64
N GLY A 41 5.40 10.50 -4.10
CA GLY A 41 4.74 11.49 -3.24
C GLY A 41 3.42 10.98 -2.69
N THR A 42 2.63 10.31 -3.54
CA THR A 42 1.36 9.71 -3.10
C THR A 42 1.61 8.58 -2.11
N LEU A 43 2.60 7.74 -2.36
CA LEU A 43 2.96 6.67 -1.43
C LEU A 43 3.36 7.25 -0.07
N ALA A 44 4.15 8.32 -0.06
CA ALA A 44 4.54 8.98 1.19
C ALA A 44 3.31 9.44 1.97
N LYS A 45 2.32 10.02 1.29
CA LYS A 45 1.07 10.46 1.92
C LYS A 45 0.26 9.29 2.47
N ILE A 46 0.26 8.17 1.78
CA ILE A 46 -0.41 6.95 2.27
C ILE A 46 0.29 6.47 3.55
N GLU A 47 1.62 6.43 3.55
CA GLU A 47 2.39 5.92 4.69
C GLU A 47 2.18 6.75 5.96
N ILE A 48 1.99 8.06 5.83
CA ILE A 48 1.76 8.93 7.00
C ILE A 48 0.27 9.14 7.30
N GLY A 49 -0.63 8.52 6.54
CA GLY A 49 -2.07 8.52 6.83
C GLY A 49 -2.84 9.70 6.27
N ILE A 50 -2.23 10.57 5.47
CA ILE A 50 -2.91 11.72 4.86
C ILE A 50 -3.82 11.26 3.72
N ARG A 51 -3.37 10.27 2.95
CA ARG A 51 -4.13 9.74 1.83
C ARG A 51 -4.57 8.32 2.15
N LYS A 52 -5.87 8.07 2.08
CA LYS A 52 -6.43 6.72 2.31
C LYS A 52 -6.14 5.80 1.13
N LEU A 53 -6.01 4.52 1.42
CA LEU A 53 -5.86 3.50 0.38
C LEU A 53 -7.23 3.17 -0.19
N LYS A 54 -7.31 3.06 -1.51
CA LYS A 54 -8.54 2.67 -2.21
C LYS A 54 -8.60 1.15 -2.37
N ALA A 55 -9.82 0.59 -2.37
CA ALA A 55 -10.01 -0.84 -2.54
C ALA A 55 -9.36 -1.36 -3.83
N SER A 56 -9.44 -0.57 -4.90
CA SER A 56 -8.86 -0.94 -6.21
C SER A 56 -7.33 -1.02 -6.18
N GLU A 57 -6.69 -0.44 -5.16
CA GLU A 57 -5.24 -0.42 -5.05
C GLU A 57 -4.68 -1.59 -4.23
N VAL A 58 -5.53 -2.24 -3.45
CA VAL A 58 -5.09 -3.24 -2.48
C VAL A 58 -4.31 -4.38 -3.12
N SER A 59 -4.78 -4.91 -4.26
CA SER A 59 -4.15 -6.08 -4.86
C SER A 59 -2.71 -5.79 -5.29
N ALA A 60 -2.43 -4.60 -5.80
CA ALA A 60 -1.07 -4.20 -6.17
C ALA A 60 -0.16 -4.10 -4.94
N PHE A 61 -0.66 -3.51 -3.85
CA PHE A 61 0.11 -3.43 -2.61
C PHE A 61 0.38 -4.80 -2.00
N VAL A 62 -0.62 -5.69 -2.02
CA VAL A 62 -0.44 -7.07 -1.55
C VAL A 62 0.70 -7.74 -2.31
N LYS A 63 0.69 -7.62 -3.62
CA LYS A 63 1.66 -8.27 -4.49
C LYS A 63 3.06 -7.68 -4.30
N VAL A 64 3.17 -6.37 -4.33
CA VAL A 64 4.46 -5.67 -4.26
C VAL A 64 5.12 -5.82 -2.88
N LEU A 65 4.32 -5.76 -1.82
CA LEU A 65 4.83 -5.79 -0.45
C LEU A 65 4.77 -7.16 0.21
N ASN A 66 4.32 -8.16 -0.53
CA ASN A 66 4.18 -9.53 -0.04
C ASN A 66 3.33 -9.60 1.24
N LEU A 67 2.20 -8.90 1.20
CA LEU A 67 1.25 -8.88 2.31
C LEU A 67 0.06 -9.78 2.00
N ASP A 68 -0.74 -10.06 3.04
CA ASP A 68 -1.99 -10.78 2.91
C ASP A 68 -3.13 -9.75 2.74
N TYR A 69 -4.15 -10.10 1.94
CA TYR A 69 -5.35 -9.27 1.82
C TYR A 69 -5.96 -8.96 3.20
N LYS A 70 -5.92 -9.90 4.10
CA LYS A 70 -6.45 -9.74 5.46
C LYS A 70 -5.81 -8.57 6.19
N ASP A 71 -4.56 -8.26 5.87
CA ASP A 71 -3.84 -7.16 6.51
C ASP A 71 -4.46 -5.81 6.18
N PHE A 72 -5.20 -5.72 5.08
CA PHE A 72 -5.79 -4.48 4.59
C PHE A 72 -7.26 -4.30 4.97
N LEU A 73 -7.89 -5.34 5.52
CA LEU A 73 -9.33 -5.33 5.74
C LEU A 73 -9.66 -5.16 7.22
N GLU A 74 -10.70 -4.39 7.49
CA GLU A 74 -11.30 -4.32 8.82
C GLU A 74 -12.10 -5.58 9.09
N GLN A 75 -12.00 -6.04 10.33
CA GLN A 75 -12.72 -7.25 10.75
C GLN A 75 -13.81 -6.92 11.74
#